data_671df2919a6b7627086cbcf8ac1a566d
#
_entry.id   671df2919a6b7627086cbcf8ac1a566d
#
_cell.length_a   1.000
_cell.length_b   1.000
_cell.length_c   1.000
_cell.angle_alpha   90.00
_cell.angle_beta   90.00
_cell.angle_gamma   90.00
#
_symmetry.space_group_name_H-M   'P 1'
#
loop_
_entity.id
_entity.type
_entity.pdbx_description
1 polymer ?
#
loop_
_entity_poly.entity_id
_entity_poly.type
_entity_poly.pdbx_seq_one_letter_code
_entity_poly.pdbx_strand_id
1 'polypeptide(L)'
;MKILVFASLTLSATANYLISSLRDAGHELFVCSDVSNPLVSLKVRGAVDAAQICASHGLMPDLLLFIEGGTMRIFPVGLEHMTCLTAWYGIDTHMDYAKHLRIGRLFDVTFIAQKEFVERLHQDGLKQVHWLPLAFAPELHPSQVLDRLHDIAYVGSSSAAMHPVRHAMLSALKTEFPSSSFGLATPIEMGRIYASSKLVFNRSVNNDVNMRYFEAAGSGAVLLTDRPTNNGLETLFEEGVHFVVYQDEVSLLTAARALIADSAKCEDMGRAARQRVLERHTYLHRANALLADVKLSVKLERPEPENYFSALLALNMLGAALSAVARAVAGASGGIYRRLAGGITAFVLLGLGWLLSQIERIRKS
;
A
#
# COMPACT_ATOMS: atom_id res chain seq x y z
N MET A 1 21.58 8.46 8.67
CA MET A 1 21.88 7.59 7.50
C MET A 1 21.57 8.34 6.23
N LYS A 2 22.30 8.04 5.16
CA LYS A 2 21.98 8.47 3.79
C LYS A 2 21.19 7.35 3.11
N ILE A 3 20.00 7.63 2.63
CA ILE A 3 19.10 6.61 2.07
C ILE A 3 18.71 6.99 0.64
N LEU A 4 19.01 6.11 -0.30
CA LEU A 4 18.52 6.18 -1.68
C LEU A 4 17.15 5.51 -1.73
N VAL A 5 16.09 6.28 -2.03
CA VAL A 5 14.72 5.78 -2.02
C VAL A 5 14.16 5.73 -3.44
N PHE A 6 13.54 4.62 -3.79
CA PHE A 6 12.71 4.46 -4.98
C PHE A 6 11.25 4.26 -4.57
N ALA A 7 10.35 5.14 -5.01
CA ALA A 7 8.92 5.02 -4.73
C ALA A 7 8.08 5.82 -5.73
N SER A 8 6.89 5.33 -6.09
CA SER A 8 5.90 6.13 -6.82
C SER A 8 5.11 6.98 -5.82
N LEU A 9 5.34 8.30 -5.81
CA LEU A 9 4.77 9.23 -4.82
C LEU A 9 3.45 9.86 -5.30
N THR A 10 2.50 9.04 -5.73
CA THR A 10 1.13 9.51 -5.98
C THR A 10 0.51 10.05 -4.69
N LEU A 11 -0.55 10.86 -4.77
CA LEU A 11 -1.10 11.61 -3.65
C LEU A 11 -1.42 10.77 -2.40
N SER A 12 -1.93 9.55 -2.60
CA SER A 12 -2.33 8.64 -1.52
C SER A 12 -1.33 7.51 -1.24
N ALA A 13 -0.11 7.59 -1.79
CA ALA A 13 0.88 6.52 -1.61
C ALA A 13 1.44 6.50 -0.18
N THR A 14 1.44 5.34 0.45
CA THR A 14 2.08 5.04 1.74
C THR A 14 3.52 5.55 1.83
N ALA A 15 4.23 5.51 0.70
CA ALA A 15 5.60 5.97 0.60
C ALA A 15 5.79 7.45 1.00
N ASN A 16 4.79 8.32 0.74
CA ASN A 16 4.87 9.73 1.14
C ASN A 16 5.09 9.85 2.65
N TYR A 17 4.33 9.11 3.43
CA TYR A 17 4.32 9.19 4.89
C TYR A 17 5.57 8.58 5.51
N LEU A 18 6.02 7.44 4.98
CA LEU A 18 7.25 6.81 5.44
C LEU A 18 8.48 7.67 5.12
N ILE A 19 8.56 8.26 3.93
CA ILE A 19 9.64 9.16 3.50
C ILE A 19 9.65 10.44 4.36
N SER A 20 8.50 11.05 4.61
CA SER A 20 8.41 12.21 5.51
C SER A 20 8.92 11.85 6.92
N SER A 21 8.47 10.73 7.47
CA SER A 21 8.91 10.28 8.80
C SER A 21 10.40 9.97 8.88
N LEU A 22 11.01 9.42 7.81
CA LEU A 22 12.46 9.22 7.75
C LEU A 22 13.23 10.55 7.73
N ARG A 23 12.71 11.59 7.02
CA ARG A 23 13.30 12.93 7.06
C ARG A 23 13.18 13.59 8.43
N ASP A 24 12.00 13.50 9.04
CA ASP A 24 11.73 14.06 10.37
C ASP A 24 12.60 13.40 11.44
N ALA A 25 12.96 12.13 11.25
CA ALA A 25 13.92 11.40 12.07
C ALA A 25 15.39 11.80 11.81
N GLY A 26 15.65 12.78 10.95
CA GLY A 26 16.99 13.33 10.68
C GLY A 26 17.82 12.52 9.67
N HIS A 27 17.20 11.71 8.81
CA HIS A 27 17.91 10.99 7.76
C HIS A 27 18.00 11.82 6.46
N GLU A 28 19.12 11.72 5.77
CA GLU A 28 19.36 12.33 4.47
C GLU A 28 18.81 11.41 3.37
N LEU A 29 17.84 11.89 2.60
CA LEU A 29 17.16 11.08 1.58
C LEU A 29 17.40 11.64 0.18
N PHE A 30 17.78 10.76 -0.75
CA PHE A 30 17.71 11.00 -2.17
C PHE A 30 16.58 10.17 -2.77
N VAL A 31 15.50 10.82 -3.21
CA VAL A 31 14.24 10.16 -3.58
C VAL A 31 14.07 10.18 -5.09
N CYS A 32 13.99 8.99 -5.69
CA CYS A 32 13.67 8.76 -7.09
C CYS A 32 12.18 8.39 -7.23
N SER A 33 11.42 9.11 -8.09
CA SER A 33 10.00 8.87 -8.32
C SER A 33 9.59 9.15 -9.77
N ASP A 34 8.47 8.54 -10.20
CA ASP A 34 7.88 8.76 -11.52
C ASP A 34 6.98 10.01 -11.61
N VAL A 35 6.66 10.58 -10.46
CA VAL A 35 5.79 11.77 -10.34
C VAL A 35 6.57 12.97 -9.80
N SER A 36 6.09 14.18 -10.07
CA SER A 36 6.58 15.39 -9.44
C SER A 36 5.93 15.55 -8.06
N ASN A 37 6.75 15.66 -7.01
CA ASN A 37 6.33 15.78 -5.62
C ASN A 37 7.43 16.55 -4.87
N PRO A 38 7.13 17.40 -3.87
CA PRO A 38 8.14 18.14 -3.11
C PRO A 38 9.20 17.25 -2.41
N LEU A 39 8.90 15.98 -2.18
CA LEU A 39 9.84 15.02 -1.60
C LEU A 39 10.86 14.47 -2.61
N VAL A 40 10.64 14.64 -3.94
CA VAL A 40 11.42 13.99 -5.01
C VAL A 40 12.70 14.77 -5.31
N SER A 41 13.83 14.06 -5.28
CA SER A 41 15.14 14.57 -5.68
C SER A 41 15.38 14.40 -7.19
N LEU A 42 14.92 13.26 -7.75
CA LEU A 42 15.10 12.93 -9.16
C LEU A 42 13.84 12.25 -9.74
N LYS A 43 13.35 12.77 -10.86
CA LYS A 43 12.24 12.14 -11.59
C LYS A 43 12.78 11.09 -12.54
N VAL A 44 12.25 9.85 -12.42
CA VAL A 44 12.69 8.67 -13.17
C VAL A 44 11.48 7.88 -13.69
N ARG A 45 11.70 6.96 -14.63
CA ARG A 45 10.65 6.06 -15.14
C ARG A 45 11.21 4.70 -15.53
N GLY A 46 10.41 3.66 -15.35
CA GLY A 46 10.75 2.29 -15.76
C GLY A 46 11.82 1.66 -14.88
N ALA A 47 12.65 0.81 -15.47
CA ALA A 47 13.82 0.25 -14.82
C ALA A 47 14.93 1.29 -14.75
N VAL A 48 15.48 1.50 -13.56
CA VAL A 48 16.46 2.56 -13.29
C VAL A 48 17.66 1.95 -12.60
N ASP A 49 18.83 2.07 -13.21
CA ASP A 49 20.09 1.58 -12.63
C ASP A 49 20.47 2.42 -11.40
N ALA A 50 20.38 1.80 -10.23
CA ALA A 50 20.67 2.44 -8.95
C ALA A 50 22.14 2.81 -8.80
N ALA A 51 23.05 1.96 -9.28
CA ALA A 51 24.49 2.21 -9.22
C ALA A 51 24.89 3.38 -10.14
N GLN A 52 24.28 3.47 -11.33
CA GLN A 52 24.47 4.61 -12.23
C GLN A 52 23.96 5.93 -11.62
N ILE A 53 22.81 5.90 -10.92
CA ILE A 53 22.32 7.10 -10.19
C ILE A 53 23.34 7.50 -9.11
N CYS A 54 23.84 6.56 -8.34
CA CYS A 54 24.84 6.85 -7.31
C CYS A 54 26.09 7.49 -7.94
N ALA A 55 26.61 6.93 -9.02
CA ALA A 55 27.81 7.45 -9.70
C ALA A 55 27.57 8.86 -10.28
N SER A 56 26.45 9.09 -10.96
CA SER A 56 26.16 10.36 -11.62
C SER A 56 25.85 11.52 -10.66
N HIS A 57 25.42 11.21 -9.43
CA HIS A 57 25.09 12.23 -8.42
C HIS A 57 26.07 12.24 -7.23
N GLY A 58 27.14 11.47 -7.28
CA GLY A 58 28.12 11.38 -6.19
C GLY A 58 27.53 10.85 -4.88
N LEU A 59 26.55 9.93 -4.96
CA LEU A 59 25.87 9.40 -3.79
C LEU A 59 26.61 8.19 -3.23
N MET A 60 26.72 8.15 -1.91
CA MET A 60 27.20 6.98 -1.16
C MET A 60 26.14 6.64 -0.09
N PRO A 61 25.06 5.96 -0.47
CA PRO A 61 23.98 5.63 0.46
C PRO A 61 24.40 4.52 1.43
N ASP A 62 23.90 4.61 2.66
CA ASP A 62 23.99 3.54 3.66
C ASP A 62 22.93 2.46 3.42
N LEU A 63 21.84 2.83 2.74
CA LEU A 63 20.70 1.97 2.42
C LEU A 63 20.07 2.38 1.09
N LEU A 64 19.72 1.40 0.25
CA LEU A 64 18.75 1.57 -0.83
C LEU A 64 17.41 1.01 -0.34
N LEU A 65 16.36 1.84 -0.37
CA LEU A 65 15.00 1.46 0.01
C LEU A 65 14.05 1.59 -1.17
N PHE A 66 13.45 0.48 -1.60
CA PHE A 66 12.37 0.48 -2.56
C PHE A 66 11.03 0.28 -1.84
N ILE A 67 10.10 1.23 -1.99
CA ILE A 67 8.77 1.17 -1.39
C ILE A 67 7.75 0.92 -2.51
N GLU A 68 6.98 -0.15 -2.36
CA GLU A 68 5.91 -0.46 -3.31
C GLU A 68 4.87 0.66 -3.35
N GLY A 69 4.46 1.02 -4.57
CA GLY A 69 3.33 1.91 -4.80
C GLY A 69 2.46 1.31 -5.90
N GLY A 70 1.33 0.76 -5.57
CA GLY A 70 0.26 0.15 -6.36
C GLY A 70 0.57 -0.28 -7.80
N THR A 71 0.95 0.64 -8.67
CA THR A 71 1.51 0.36 -10.00
C THR A 71 3.02 0.56 -9.94
N MET A 72 3.81 -0.50 -10.11
CA MET A 72 5.28 -0.41 -10.18
C MET A 72 5.71 0.29 -11.47
N ARG A 73 5.63 1.61 -11.51
CA ARG A 73 6.04 2.44 -12.66
C ARG A 73 7.52 2.71 -12.69
N ILE A 74 8.19 2.49 -11.57
CA ILE A 74 9.65 2.56 -11.41
C ILE A 74 10.12 1.32 -10.69
N PHE A 75 11.33 0.89 -11.01
CA PHE A 75 11.97 -0.23 -10.35
C PHE A 75 13.49 -0.05 -10.34
N PRO A 76 14.17 -0.16 -9.18
CA PRO A 76 15.62 -0.12 -9.13
C PRO A 76 16.20 -1.43 -9.71
N VAL A 77 17.14 -1.31 -10.63
CA VAL A 77 17.97 -2.41 -11.16
C VAL A 77 19.45 -2.15 -10.85
N GLY A 78 20.34 -3.10 -11.16
CA GLY A 78 21.75 -2.98 -10.83
C GLY A 78 22.01 -3.10 -9.31
N LEU A 79 21.11 -3.77 -8.59
CA LEU A 79 21.19 -3.91 -7.13
C LEU A 79 22.41 -4.75 -6.70
N GLU A 80 22.90 -5.62 -7.57
CA GLU A 80 24.13 -6.42 -7.38
C GLU A 80 25.38 -5.55 -7.30
N HIS A 81 25.38 -4.37 -7.90
CA HIS A 81 26.48 -3.41 -7.88
C HIS A 81 26.43 -2.44 -6.68
N MET A 82 25.37 -2.49 -5.89
CA MET A 82 25.24 -1.64 -4.70
C MET A 82 26.15 -2.16 -3.58
N THR A 83 26.93 -1.28 -2.97
CA THR A 83 27.77 -1.60 -1.81
C THR A 83 27.00 -1.59 -0.49
N CYS A 84 25.93 -0.81 -0.40
CA CYS A 84 25.04 -0.76 0.76
C CYS A 84 24.02 -1.90 0.78
N LEU A 85 23.32 -2.06 1.91
CA LEU A 85 22.14 -2.92 1.99
C LEU A 85 21.02 -2.40 1.09
N THR A 86 20.25 -3.33 0.56
CA THR A 86 19.05 -3.02 -0.22
C THR A 86 17.83 -3.61 0.45
N ALA A 87 16.81 -2.81 0.67
CA ALA A 87 15.57 -3.19 1.31
C ALA A 87 14.36 -2.93 0.39
N TRP A 88 13.39 -3.80 0.44
CA TRP A 88 12.11 -3.62 -0.23
C TRP A 88 10.96 -3.66 0.77
N TYR A 89 10.01 -2.73 0.65
CA TYR A 89 8.76 -2.74 1.40
C TYR A 89 7.59 -3.08 0.49
N GLY A 90 7.10 -4.32 0.58
CA GLY A 90 5.94 -4.86 -0.12
C GLY A 90 4.66 -4.59 0.66
N ILE A 91 3.69 -3.89 0.04
CA ILE A 91 2.47 -3.42 0.69
C ILE A 91 1.28 -4.31 0.33
N ASP A 92 1.20 -4.80 -0.91
CA ASP A 92 0.03 -5.51 -1.43
C ASP A 92 0.31 -7.01 -1.69
N THR A 93 1.02 -7.70 -0.79
CA THR A 93 1.39 -9.13 -0.94
C THR A 93 0.15 -10.03 -1.08
N HIS A 94 -0.96 -9.67 -0.44
CA HIS A 94 -2.25 -10.36 -0.52
C HIS A 94 -2.90 -10.30 -1.91
N MET A 95 -2.44 -9.41 -2.78
CA MET A 95 -2.94 -9.28 -4.16
C MET A 95 -2.16 -10.13 -5.16
N ASP A 96 -0.84 -10.31 -4.96
CA ASP A 96 0.01 -11.11 -5.87
C ASP A 96 1.26 -11.64 -5.14
N TYR A 97 1.07 -12.72 -4.40
CA TYR A 97 2.13 -13.38 -3.65
C TYR A 97 3.33 -13.79 -4.51
N ALA A 98 3.06 -14.38 -5.68
CA ALA A 98 4.12 -14.91 -6.55
C ALA A 98 5.03 -13.80 -7.09
N LYS A 99 4.46 -12.62 -7.41
CA LYS A 99 5.21 -11.44 -7.79
C LYS A 99 6.07 -10.95 -6.62
N HIS A 100 5.51 -10.87 -5.42
CA HIS A 100 6.18 -10.38 -4.23
C HIS A 100 7.34 -11.29 -3.79
N LEU A 101 7.16 -12.62 -3.89
CA LEU A 101 8.25 -13.57 -3.66
C LEU A 101 9.42 -13.34 -4.63
N ARG A 102 9.14 -13.13 -5.92
CA ARG A 102 10.19 -12.86 -6.94
C ARG A 102 10.91 -11.54 -6.68
N ILE A 103 10.19 -10.49 -6.32
CA ILE A 103 10.78 -9.20 -5.99
C ILE A 103 11.65 -9.31 -4.74
N GLY A 104 11.15 -9.94 -3.68
CA GLY A 104 11.88 -10.08 -2.43
C GLY A 104 13.25 -10.76 -2.60
N ARG A 105 13.39 -11.70 -3.54
CA ARG A 105 14.66 -12.36 -3.87
C ARG A 105 15.74 -11.43 -4.41
N LEU A 106 15.37 -10.23 -4.86
CA LEU A 106 16.30 -9.24 -5.41
C LEU A 106 16.87 -8.30 -4.35
N PHE A 107 16.32 -8.33 -3.14
CA PHE A 107 16.73 -7.43 -2.05
C PHE A 107 17.39 -8.21 -0.91
N ASP A 108 18.24 -7.53 -0.16
CA ASP A 108 18.87 -8.13 1.03
C ASP A 108 17.84 -8.30 2.14
N VAL A 109 16.94 -7.33 2.29
CA VAL A 109 15.89 -7.31 3.34
C VAL A 109 14.54 -7.04 2.70
N THR A 110 13.54 -7.80 3.13
CA THR A 110 12.14 -7.64 2.68
C THR A 110 11.24 -7.31 3.86
N PHE A 111 10.53 -6.21 3.75
CA PHE A 111 9.46 -5.82 4.68
C PHE A 111 8.11 -6.07 4.04
N ILE A 112 7.18 -6.66 4.78
CA ILE A 112 5.83 -7.01 4.29
C ILE A 112 4.78 -6.43 5.22
N ALA A 113 3.76 -5.78 4.64
CA ALA A 113 2.68 -5.18 5.41
C ALA A 113 1.73 -6.23 6.01
N GLN A 114 1.54 -7.37 5.34
CA GLN A 114 0.64 -8.44 5.74
C GLN A 114 1.40 -9.56 6.48
N LYS A 115 1.12 -9.72 7.79
CA LYS A 115 1.83 -10.64 8.69
C LYS A 115 1.75 -12.10 8.25
N GLU A 116 0.61 -12.52 7.73
CA GLU A 116 0.36 -13.91 7.32
C GLU A 116 1.30 -14.43 6.23
N PHE A 117 1.93 -13.53 5.46
CA PHE A 117 2.87 -13.94 4.40
C PHE A 117 4.33 -14.00 4.85
N VAL A 118 4.68 -13.48 6.01
CA VAL A 118 6.07 -13.43 6.48
C VAL A 118 6.67 -14.82 6.58
N GLU A 119 6.01 -15.71 7.33
CA GLU A 119 6.48 -17.09 7.52
C GLU A 119 6.52 -17.88 6.19
N ARG A 120 5.51 -17.70 5.35
CA ARG A 120 5.47 -18.33 4.03
C ARG A 120 6.60 -17.88 3.12
N LEU A 121 6.95 -16.59 3.12
CA LEU A 121 8.07 -16.06 2.36
C LEU A 121 9.40 -16.61 2.86
N HIS A 122 9.56 -16.83 4.18
CA HIS A 122 10.71 -17.53 4.74
C HIS A 122 10.80 -18.97 4.23
N GLN A 123 9.70 -19.72 4.29
CA GLN A 123 9.64 -21.11 3.79
C GLN A 123 9.94 -21.20 2.29
N ASP A 124 9.52 -20.20 1.51
CA ASP A 124 9.78 -20.10 0.07
C ASP A 124 11.18 -19.51 -0.25
N GLY A 125 12.05 -19.35 0.76
CA GLY A 125 13.50 -19.11 0.63
C GLY A 125 13.97 -17.68 0.78
N LEU A 126 13.13 -16.71 1.19
CA LEU A 126 13.61 -15.38 1.57
C LEU A 126 14.23 -15.43 2.97
N LYS A 127 15.49 -14.97 3.11
CA LYS A 127 16.25 -15.13 4.36
C LYS A 127 15.93 -14.05 5.40
N GLN A 128 15.70 -12.83 4.99
CA GLN A 128 15.49 -11.67 5.87
C GLN A 128 14.15 -11.00 5.52
N VAL A 129 13.07 -11.51 6.14
CA VAL A 129 11.70 -11.01 5.96
C VAL A 129 11.17 -10.53 7.29
N HIS A 130 10.65 -9.31 7.33
CA HIS A 130 10.12 -8.68 8.54
C HIS A 130 8.70 -8.19 8.31
N TRP A 131 7.88 -8.30 9.33
CA TRP A 131 6.56 -7.69 9.32
C TRP A 131 6.65 -6.21 9.61
N LEU A 132 6.18 -5.38 8.68
CA LEU A 132 6.09 -3.93 8.84
C LEU A 132 4.67 -3.48 8.47
N PRO A 133 3.71 -3.49 9.40
CA PRO A 133 2.33 -3.12 9.12
C PRO A 133 2.23 -1.65 8.68
N LEU A 134 1.14 -1.31 8.00
CA LEU A 134 0.78 0.07 7.71
C LEU A 134 0.63 0.89 9.00
N ALA A 135 0.45 2.20 8.90
CA ALA A 135 0.46 3.09 10.05
C ALA A 135 -0.40 4.33 9.86
N PHE A 136 -0.48 5.14 10.90
CA PHE A 136 -1.12 6.44 10.91
C PHE A 136 -0.15 7.54 10.48
N ALA A 137 -0.64 8.49 9.69
CA ALA A 137 0.05 9.70 9.29
C ALA A 137 -0.57 10.92 9.99
N PRO A 138 -0.04 11.36 11.12
CA PRO A 138 -0.65 12.43 11.93
C PRO A 138 -0.86 13.74 11.15
N GLU A 139 0.02 14.04 10.22
CA GLU A 139 -0.01 15.25 9.39
C GLU A 139 -1.24 15.36 8.48
N LEU A 140 -1.96 14.28 8.25
CA LEU A 140 -3.19 14.27 7.45
C LEU A 140 -4.45 14.55 8.27
N HIS A 141 -4.34 14.53 9.58
CA HIS A 141 -5.49 14.59 10.48
C HIS A 141 -5.47 15.85 11.34
N PRO A 142 -6.63 16.42 11.68
CA PRO A 142 -6.69 17.52 12.60
C PRO A 142 -6.07 17.16 13.96
N SER A 143 -5.23 18.05 14.50
CA SER A 143 -4.64 17.87 15.84
C SER A 143 -5.69 18.01 16.95
N GLN A 144 -6.76 18.76 16.70
CA GLN A 144 -7.86 19.02 17.63
C GLN A 144 -9.02 18.05 17.38
N VAL A 145 -9.77 17.78 18.44
CA VAL A 145 -11.05 17.06 18.35
C VAL A 145 -12.05 17.94 17.62
N LEU A 146 -12.72 17.38 16.61
CA LEU A 146 -13.78 18.04 15.87
C LEU A 146 -15.14 17.56 16.36
N ASP A 147 -16.17 18.39 16.15
CA ASP A 147 -17.57 17.99 16.35
C ASP A 147 -17.90 16.79 15.47
N ARG A 148 -18.60 15.80 16.03
CA ARG A 148 -19.02 14.58 15.34
C ARG A 148 -20.25 14.83 14.48
N LEU A 149 -20.05 15.41 13.30
CA LEU A 149 -21.11 15.81 12.35
C LEU A 149 -21.73 14.61 11.61
N HIS A 150 -20.99 13.51 11.50
CA HIS A 150 -21.41 12.33 10.76
C HIS A 150 -21.55 11.12 11.69
N ASP A 151 -22.60 10.33 11.48
CA ASP A 151 -22.76 9.09 12.21
C ASP A 151 -21.71 8.08 11.77
N ILE A 152 -21.58 7.84 10.46
CA ILE A 152 -20.62 6.88 9.91
C ILE A 152 -19.92 7.49 8.69
N ALA A 153 -18.62 7.28 8.58
CA ALA A 153 -17.86 7.66 7.41
C ALA A 153 -17.26 6.45 6.66
N TYR A 154 -17.11 6.62 5.35
CA TYR A 154 -16.30 5.74 4.50
C TYR A 154 -15.68 6.56 3.37
N VAL A 155 -14.35 6.59 3.30
CA VAL A 155 -13.62 7.18 2.19
C VAL A 155 -12.94 6.07 1.39
N GLY A 156 -13.31 5.95 0.11
CA GLY A 156 -12.79 4.93 -0.80
C GLY A 156 -13.80 4.56 -1.88
N SER A 157 -13.41 3.60 -2.73
CA SER A 157 -14.28 3.12 -3.81
C SER A 157 -15.48 2.33 -3.25
N SER A 158 -16.68 2.77 -3.61
CA SER A 158 -17.96 2.09 -3.35
C SER A 158 -18.55 1.43 -4.60
N SER A 159 -17.74 1.19 -5.64
CA SER A 159 -18.18 0.61 -6.91
C SER A 159 -18.82 -0.78 -6.70
N ALA A 160 -20.09 -0.93 -7.07
CA ALA A 160 -20.79 -2.22 -7.02
C ALA A 160 -20.13 -3.28 -7.92
N ALA A 161 -19.56 -2.86 -9.05
CA ALA A 161 -18.88 -3.76 -9.99
C ALA A 161 -17.59 -4.34 -9.41
N MET A 162 -16.86 -3.56 -8.60
CA MET A 162 -15.58 -3.99 -8.02
C MET A 162 -15.74 -4.62 -6.64
N HIS A 163 -16.69 -4.12 -5.85
CA HIS A 163 -16.88 -4.50 -4.44
C HIS A 163 -18.36 -4.62 -4.09
N PRO A 164 -19.10 -5.61 -4.65
CA PRO A 164 -20.56 -5.70 -4.51
C PRO A 164 -21.04 -5.79 -3.05
N VAL A 165 -20.35 -6.58 -2.22
CA VAL A 165 -20.71 -6.74 -0.80
C VAL A 165 -20.50 -5.43 -0.02
N ARG A 166 -19.39 -4.73 -0.25
CA ARG A 166 -19.15 -3.41 0.36
C ARG A 166 -20.20 -2.40 -0.06
N HIS A 167 -20.55 -2.39 -1.35
CA HIS A 167 -21.59 -1.50 -1.87
C HIS A 167 -22.95 -1.72 -1.19
N ALA A 168 -23.39 -2.97 -1.04
CA ALA A 168 -24.62 -3.32 -0.35
C ALA A 168 -24.61 -2.83 1.11
N MET A 169 -23.55 -3.11 1.85
CA MET A 169 -23.39 -2.68 3.25
C MET A 169 -23.39 -1.16 3.40
N LEU A 170 -22.70 -0.43 2.51
CA LEU A 170 -22.73 1.04 2.51
C LEU A 170 -24.13 1.59 2.19
N SER A 171 -24.88 0.94 1.32
CA SER A 171 -26.25 1.32 0.99
C SER A 171 -27.17 1.11 2.20
N ALA A 172 -27.07 -0.01 2.90
CA ALA A 172 -27.83 -0.29 4.12
C ALA A 172 -27.51 0.72 5.23
N LEU A 173 -26.20 1.00 5.46
CA LEU A 173 -25.77 2.02 6.42
C LEU A 173 -26.30 3.42 6.06
N LYS A 174 -26.29 3.80 4.77
CA LYS A 174 -26.78 5.12 4.35
C LYS A 174 -28.28 5.27 4.51
N THR A 175 -29.02 4.19 4.31
CA THR A 175 -30.49 4.17 4.50
C THR A 175 -30.84 4.36 5.97
N GLU A 176 -30.14 3.69 6.86
CA GLU A 176 -30.45 3.75 8.29
C GLU A 176 -29.84 4.97 8.99
N PHE A 177 -28.67 5.43 8.55
CA PHE A 177 -27.94 6.57 9.12
C PHE A 177 -27.75 7.67 8.06
N PRO A 178 -28.78 8.49 7.76
CA PRO A 178 -28.71 9.50 6.70
C PRO A 178 -27.61 10.54 6.87
N SER A 179 -27.16 10.81 8.12
CA SER A 179 -26.04 11.73 8.42
C SER A 179 -24.66 11.18 8.07
N SER A 180 -24.57 9.96 7.47
CA SER A 180 -23.30 9.35 7.11
C SER A 180 -22.66 10.00 5.89
N SER A 181 -21.31 10.01 5.85
CA SER A 181 -20.49 10.56 4.78
C SER A 181 -19.71 9.46 4.05
N PHE A 182 -20.11 9.15 2.81
CA PHE A 182 -19.46 8.12 1.98
C PHE A 182 -19.01 8.69 0.64
N GLY A 183 -17.79 8.37 0.19
CA GLY A 183 -17.30 8.81 -1.10
C GLY A 183 -15.79 8.76 -1.27
N LEU A 184 -15.30 9.49 -2.27
CA LEU A 184 -13.89 9.71 -2.51
C LEU A 184 -13.49 11.06 -1.91
N ALA A 185 -12.28 11.14 -1.38
CA ALA A 185 -11.70 12.37 -0.86
C ALA A 185 -10.17 12.34 -1.01
N THR A 186 -9.55 13.50 -0.97
CA THR A 186 -8.10 13.58 -0.81
C THR A 186 -7.69 13.11 0.59
N PRO A 187 -6.42 12.74 0.83
CA PRO A 187 -5.98 12.28 2.15
C PRO A 187 -6.26 13.29 3.29
N ILE A 188 -6.09 14.59 3.03
CA ILE A 188 -6.37 15.64 4.03
C ILE A 188 -7.88 15.77 4.30
N GLU A 189 -8.70 15.71 3.26
CA GLU A 189 -10.17 15.72 3.41
C GLU A 189 -10.66 14.47 4.13
N MET A 190 -10.11 13.29 3.81
CA MET A 190 -10.39 12.04 4.50
C MET A 190 -10.10 12.17 6.00
N GLY A 191 -8.95 12.74 6.38
CA GLY A 191 -8.60 12.98 7.78
C GLY A 191 -9.64 13.85 8.51
N ARG A 192 -10.16 14.90 7.85
CA ARG A 192 -11.23 15.74 8.40
C ARG A 192 -12.57 15.01 8.51
N ILE A 193 -12.95 14.26 7.46
CA ILE A 193 -14.19 13.47 7.45
C ILE A 193 -14.16 12.45 8.59
N TYR A 194 -13.08 11.71 8.77
CA TYR A 194 -12.97 10.74 9.86
C TYR A 194 -12.96 11.42 11.23
N ALA A 195 -12.23 12.53 11.38
CA ALA A 195 -12.20 13.27 12.65
C ALA A 195 -13.57 13.90 13.02
N SER A 196 -14.45 14.13 12.06
CA SER A 196 -15.81 14.62 12.29
C SER A 196 -16.87 13.51 12.26
N SER A 197 -16.49 12.23 12.33
CA SER A 197 -17.40 11.09 12.31
C SER A 197 -17.34 10.31 13.62
N LYS A 198 -18.49 9.77 14.07
CA LYS A 198 -18.53 8.87 15.24
C LYS A 198 -17.88 7.53 14.92
N LEU A 199 -18.29 6.96 13.78
CA LEU A 199 -17.83 5.64 13.32
C LEU A 199 -17.17 5.74 11.95
N VAL A 200 -16.25 4.81 11.67
CA VAL A 200 -15.69 4.59 10.33
C VAL A 200 -15.96 3.14 9.92
N PHE A 201 -16.58 2.96 8.77
CA PHE A 201 -16.82 1.62 8.21
C PHE A 201 -15.60 1.11 7.48
N ASN A 202 -15.25 -0.15 7.71
CA ASN A 202 -14.25 -0.88 6.94
C ASN A 202 -14.77 -2.25 6.50
N ARG A 203 -14.36 -2.66 5.32
CA ARG A 203 -14.41 -4.03 4.87
C ARG A 203 -13.09 -4.37 4.19
N SER A 204 -12.39 -5.34 4.75
CA SER A 204 -11.11 -5.81 4.27
C SER A 204 -11.21 -6.40 2.86
N VAL A 205 -10.13 -6.30 2.10
CA VAL A 205 -9.96 -6.99 0.82
C VAL A 205 -8.93 -8.07 1.04
N ASN A 206 -9.26 -9.32 0.73
CA ASN A 206 -8.34 -10.46 0.87
C ASN A 206 -7.64 -10.51 2.25
N ASN A 207 -8.38 -10.33 3.32
CA ASN A 207 -7.88 -10.44 4.70
C ASN A 207 -6.87 -9.33 5.14
N ASP A 208 -6.83 -8.19 4.48
CA ASP A 208 -5.85 -7.13 4.73
C ASP A 208 -6.17 -6.27 5.97
N VAL A 209 -5.16 -5.97 6.77
CA VAL A 209 -5.19 -4.87 7.77
C VAL A 209 -4.73 -3.59 7.07
N ASN A 210 -5.66 -2.94 6.38
CA ASN A 210 -5.39 -1.76 5.56
C ASN A 210 -5.19 -0.48 6.40
N MET A 211 -4.83 0.62 5.73
CA MET A 211 -4.57 1.92 6.38
C MET A 211 -5.76 2.42 7.21
N ARG A 212 -7.00 2.10 6.83
CA ARG A 212 -8.21 2.61 7.51
C ARG A 212 -8.29 2.20 8.97
N TYR A 213 -7.69 1.07 9.37
CA TYR A 213 -7.57 0.72 10.79
C TYR A 213 -6.82 1.80 11.59
N PHE A 214 -5.74 2.30 11.02
CA PHE A 214 -4.90 3.32 11.65
C PHE A 214 -5.49 4.72 11.51
N GLU A 215 -6.07 5.03 10.35
CA GLU A 215 -6.69 6.33 10.04
C GLU A 215 -7.92 6.59 10.91
N ALA A 216 -8.81 5.60 11.06
CA ALA A 216 -9.98 5.70 11.92
C ALA A 216 -9.57 5.87 13.39
N ALA A 217 -8.68 5.01 13.88
CA ALA A 217 -8.16 5.07 15.23
C ALA A 217 -7.49 6.43 15.50
N GLY A 218 -6.60 6.88 14.62
CA GLY A 218 -5.90 8.16 14.75
C GLY A 218 -6.83 9.39 14.70
N SER A 219 -7.98 9.29 14.03
CA SER A 219 -9.02 10.32 14.02
C SER A 219 -9.89 10.30 15.28
N GLY A 220 -9.75 9.29 16.14
CA GLY A 220 -10.59 9.09 17.31
C GLY A 220 -12.01 8.64 16.97
N ALA A 221 -12.26 8.12 15.75
CA ALA A 221 -13.50 7.48 15.38
C ALA A 221 -13.43 5.97 15.66
N VAL A 222 -14.53 5.35 16.04
CA VAL A 222 -14.58 3.90 16.27
C VAL A 222 -14.66 3.18 14.94
N LEU A 223 -13.75 2.25 14.68
CA LEU A 223 -13.78 1.43 13.48
C LEU A 223 -14.80 0.30 13.62
N LEU A 224 -15.73 0.20 12.67
CA LEU A 224 -16.57 -0.97 12.43
C LEU A 224 -15.95 -1.77 11.28
N THR A 225 -15.52 -2.99 11.52
CA THR A 225 -14.78 -3.79 10.52
C THR A 225 -15.23 -5.24 10.50
N ASP A 226 -15.08 -5.92 9.35
CA ASP A 226 -15.04 -7.37 9.29
C ASP A 226 -13.80 -7.89 10.03
N ARG A 227 -13.73 -9.19 10.29
CA ARG A 227 -12.62 -9.81 11.02
C ARG A 227 -11.61 -10.42 10.05
N PRO A 228 -10.48 -9.75 9.78
CA PRO A 228 -9.33 -10.43 9.21
C PRO A 228 -8.75 -11.44 10.21
N THR A 229 -8.18 -12.53 9.71
CA THR A 229 -7.64 -13.62 10.54
C THR A 229 -6.17 -13.87 10.24
N ASN A 230 -5.38 -14.24 11.26
CA ASN A 230 -3.96 -14.59 11.15
C ASN A 230 -3.06 -13.49 10.53
N ASN A 231 -3.48 -12.25 10.58
CA ASN A 231 -2.77 -11.12 9.96
C ASN A 231 -2.15 -10.14 10.98
N GLY A 232 -2.19 -10.46 12.26
CA GLY A 232 -1.57 -9.70 13.34
C GLY A 232 -2.42 -8.57 13.90
N LEU A 233 -3.68 -8.41 13.48
CA LEU A 233 -4.57 -7.36 14.00
C LEU A 233 -4.62 -7.37 15.53
N GLU A 234 -4.68 -8.54 16.15
CA GLU A 234 -4.71 -8.77 17.59
C GLU A 234 -3.47 -8.27 18.34
N THR A 235 -2.36 -8.08 17.65
CA THR A 235 -1.13 -7.50 18.23
C THR A 235 -1.08 -5.99 18.11
N LEU A 236 -1.86 -5.42 17.19
CA LEU A 236 -1.95 -3.99 16.94
C LEU A 236 -3.02 -3.33 17.80
N PHE A 237 -4.21 -3.94 17.82
CA PHE A 237 -5.42 -3.40 18.44
C PHE A 237 -6.20 -4.48 19.19
N GLU A 238 -7.00 -4.06 20.17
CA GLU A 238 -7.87 -4.92 20.96
C GLU A 238 -9.34 -4.68 20.60
N GLU A 239 -10.05 -5.77 20.24
CA GLU A 239 -11.47 -5.73 19.93
C GLU A 239 -12.30 -5.36 21.16
N GLY A 240 -13.32 -4.57 20.97
CA GLY A 240 -14.17 -4.04 22.05
C GLY A 240 -13.56 -2.87 22.81
N VAL A 241 -12.25 -2.60 22.64
CA VAL A 241 -11.54 -1.45 23.21
C VAL A 241 -11.20 -0.41 22.15
N HIS A 242 -10.66 -0.84 21.01
CA HIS A 242 -10.19 0.04 19.95
C HIS A 242 -11.04 0.00 18.69
N PHE A 243 -11.77 -1.10 18.46
CA PHE A 243 -12.62 -1.31 17.29
C PHE A 243 -13.71 -2.33 17.59
N VAL A 244 -14.71 -2.42 16.71
CA VAL A 244 -15.81 -3.39 16.80
C VAL A 244 -15.89 -4.20 15.52
N VAL A 245 -16.10 -5.52 15.67
CA VAL A 245 -16.21 -6.46 14.55
C VAL A 245 -17.68 -6.73 14.24
N TYR A 246 -17.98 -6.82 12.95
CA TYR A 246 -19.25 -7.35 12.43
C TYR A 246 -18.96 -8.57 11.53
N GLN A 247 -19.95 -9.43 11.34
CA GLN A 247 -19.87 -10.64 10.50
C GLN A 247 -20.67 -10.47 9.20
N ASP A 248 -21.81 -9.81 9.29
CA ASP A 248 -22.79 -9.62 8.23
C ASP A 248 -23.47 -8.24 8.35
N GLU A 249 -24.41 -7.95 7.46
CA GLU A 249 -25.16 -6.69 7.46
C GLU A 249 -25.97 -6.49 8.74
N VAL A 250 -26.59 -7.55 9.28
CA VAL A 250 -27.43 -7.47 10.48
C VAL A 250 -26.59 -7.09 11.69
N SER A 251 -25.45 -7.77 11.90
CA SER A 251 -24.53 -7.47 13.00
C SER A 251 -23.84 -6.11 12.82
N LEU A 252 -23.56 -5.68 11.58
CA LEU A 252 -23.04 -4.35 11.26
C LEU A 252 -24.03 -3.25 11.72
N LEU A 253 -25.30 -3.33 11.30
CA LEU A 253 -26.32 -2.36 11.67
C LEU A 253 -26.59 -2.36 13.16
N THR A 254 -26.61 -3.53 13.79
CA THR A 254 -26.79 -3.68 15.24
C THR A 254 -25.65 -3.02 16.03
N ALA A 255 -24.41 -3.26 15.65
CA ALA A 255 -23.25 -2.63 16.28
C ALA A 255 -23.23 -1.11 16.08
N ALA A 256 -23.57 -0.64 14.89
CA ALA A 256 -23.67 0.80 14.59
C ALA A 256 -24.72 1.49 15.46
N ARG A 257 -25.96 0.91 15.57
CA ARG A 257 -27.02 1.44 16.45
C ARG A 257 -26.57 1.54 17.89
N ALA A 258 -25.96 0.48 18.41
CA ALA A 258 -25.52 0.42 19.79
C ALA A 258 -24.48 1.51 20.11
N LEU A 259 -23.49 1.70 19.23
CA LEU A 259 -22.44 2.72 19.41
C LEU A 259 -22.95 4.15 19.23
N ILE A 260 -23.86 4.38 18.27
CA ILE A 260 -24.44 5.72 18.04
C ILE A 260 -25.36 6.13 19.20
N ALA A 261 -26.08 5.16 19.79
CA ALA A 261 -26.94 5.39 20.95
C ALA A 261 -26.18 5.63 22.26
N ASP A 262 -24.98 5.06 22.39
CA ASP A 262 -24.10 5.22 23.56
C ASP A 262 -22.88 6.07 23.19
N SER A 263 -23.09 7.40 23.17
CA SER A 263 -22.05 8.36 22.80
C SER A 263 -20.84 8.30 23.73
N ALA A 264 -21.04 8.07 25.02
CA ALA A 264 -19.95 7.99 26.00
C ALA A 264 -19.04 6.80 25.69
N LYS A 265 -19.60 5.62 25.47
CA LYS A 265 -18.83 4.43 25.07
C LYS A 265 -18.10 4.65 23.74
N CYS A 266 -18.78 5.25 22.76
CA CYS A 266 -18.19 5.53 21.46
C CYS A 266 -16.98 6.48 21.58
N GLU A 267 -17.07 7.53 22.39
CA GLU A 267 -16.00 8.48 22.65
C GLU A 267 -14.83 7.85 23.40
N ASP A 268 -15.12 7.01 24.42
CA ASP A 268 -14.09 6.30 25.18
C ASP A 268 -13.28 5.34 24.30
N MET A 269 -13.97 4.56 23.46
CA MET A 269 -13.32 3.68 22.49
C MET A 269 -12.48 4.45 21.47
N GLY A 270 -13.03 5.54 20.91
CA GLY A 270 -12.30 6.39 19.97
C GLY A 270 -11.06 7.02 20.58
N ARG A 271 -11.13 7.45 21.85
CA ARG A 271 -10.01 7.99 22.62
C ARG A 271 -8.92 6.93 22.87
N ALA A 272 -9.32 5.73 23.28
CA ALA A 272 -8.41 4.62 23.51
C ALA A 272 -7.70 4.21 22.21
N ALA A 273 -8.43 4.11 21.11
CA ALA A 273 -7.87 3.80 19.78
C ALA A 273 -6.88 4.86 19.32
N ARG A 274 -7.21 6.16 19.48
CA ARG A 274 -6.31 7.27 19.14
C ARG A 274 -5.04 7.25 19.99
N GLN A 275 -5.14 7.04 21.28
CA GLN A 275 -3.99 6.93 22.17
C GLN A 275 -3.07 5.80 21.71
N ARG A 276 -3.62 4.60 21.47
CA ARG A 276 -2.88 3.44 21.01
C ARG A 276 -2.11 3.70 19.73
N VAL A 277 -2.76 4.34 18.74
CA VAL A 277 -2.13 4.65 17.45
C VAL A 277 -1.01 5.67 17.60
N LEU A 278 -1.23 6.75 18.34
CA LEU A 278 -0.21 7.79 18.52
C LEU A 278 1.01 7.28 19.28
N GLU A 279 0.82 6.39 20.24
CA GLU A 279 1.90 5.83 21.04
C GLU A 279 2.73 4.77 20.30
N ARG A 280 2.14 4.04 19.31
CA ARG A 280 2.79 2.83 18.77
C ARG A 280 2.69 2.62 17.27
N HIS A 281 1.80 3.33 16.58
CA HIS A 281 1.44 2.98 15.20
C HIS A 281 1.42 4.16 14.24
N THR A 282 2.37 5.11 14.40
CA THR A 282 2.62 6.16 13.40
C THR A 282 3.70 5.71 12.40
N TYR A 283 3.80 6.39 11.26
CA TYR A 283 4.88 6.11 10.30
C TYR A 283 6.27 6.39 10.86
N LEU A 284 6.42 7.24 11.87
CA LEU A 284 7.68 7.40 12.59
C LEU A 284 8.08 6.11 13.34
N HIS A 285 7.12 5.42 13.96
CA HIS A 285 7.38 4.10 14.57
C HIS A 285 7.79 3.06 13.50
N ARG A 286 7.19 3.10 12.32
CA ARG A 286 7.56 2.20 11.21
C ARG A 286 8.94 2.51 10.66
N ALA A 287 9.29 3.79 10.49
CA ALA A 287 10.62 4.21 10.08
C ALA A 287 11.70 3.71 11.05
N ASN A 288 11.47 3.88 12.35
CA ASN A 288 12.39 3.41 13.39
C ASN A 288 12.52 1.89 13.40
N ALA A 289 11.41 1.14 13.30
CA ALA A 289 11.41 -0.32 13.24
C ALA A 289 12.17 -0.83 12.00
N LEU A 290 11.86 -0.29 10.82
CA LEU A 290 12.54 -0.62 9.57
C LEU A 290 14.06 -0.44 9.70
N LEU A 291 14.49 0.71 10.21
CA LEU A 291 15.92 0.99 10.35
C LEU A 291 16.60 0.15 11.45
N ALA A 292 15.87 -0.25 12.49
CA ALA A 292 16.39 -1.18 13.50
C ALA A 292 16.65 -2.56 12.89
N ASP A 293 15.70 -3.09 12.12
CA ASP A 293 15.84 -4.38 11.45
C ASP A 293 16.94 -4.34 10.37
N VAL A 294 17.03 -3.24 9.58
CA VAL A 294 18.11 -3.04 8.60
C VAL A 294 19.50 -3.08 9.25
N LYS A 295 19.66 -2.48 10.45
CA LYS A 295 20.95 -2.50 11.17
C LYS A 295 21.38 -3.89 11.63
N LEU A 296 20.44 -4.79 11.84
CA LEU A 296 20.67 -6.18 12.22
C LEU A 296 20.83 -7.11 11.01
N SER A 297 20.49 -6.63 9.82
CA SER A 297 20.52 -7.41 8.59
C SER A 297 21.90 -7.45 7.97
N VAL A 298 22.12 -8.48 7.16
CA VAL A 298 23.39 -8.70 6.44
C VAL A 298 23.15 -8.65 4.94
N LYS A 299 24.19 -8.24 4.22
CA LYS A 299 24.18 -8.28 2.76
C LYS A 299 24.19 -9.74 2.29
N LEU A 300 23.29 -10.05 1.35
CA LEU A 300 23.19 -11.39 0.78
C LEU A 300 24.03 -11.49 -0.50
N GLU A 301 24.67 -12.65 -0.69
CA GLU A 301 25.21 -13.00 -2.00
C GLU A 301 24.04 -13.20 -2.97
N ARG A 302 24.12 -12.52 -4.12
CA ARG A 302 23.11 -12.63 -5.16
C ARG A 302 23.65 -13.42 -6.32
N PRO A 303 22.86 -14.31 -6.90
CA PRO A 303 23.20 -14.87 -8.20
C PRO A 303 23.26 -13.73 -9.23
N GLU A 304 24.12 -13.90 -10.24
CA GLU A 304 24.16 -13.00 -11.40
C GLU A 304 22.73 -12.69 -11.88
N PRO A 305 22.45 -11.43 -12.25
CA PRO A 305 21.09 -11.04 -12.63
C PRO A 305 20.66 -11.85 -13.87
N GLU A 306 19.78 -12.79 -13.66
CA GLU A 306 19.10 -13.42 -14.80
C GLU A 306 18.34 -12.31 -15.56
N ASN A 307 18.41 -12.34 -16.89
CA ASN A 307 17.67 -11.48 -17.82
C ASN A 307 16.12 -11.50 -17.63
N TYR A 308 15.68 -12.27 -16.66
CA TYR A 308 14.31 -12.50 -16.24
C TYR A 308 13.59 -11.23 -15.78
N PHE A 309 14.30 -10.30 -15.11
CA PHE A 309 13.65 -9.13 -14.52
C PHE A 309 13.32 -8.05 -15.57
N SER A 310 14.17 -7.88 -16.57
CA SER A 310 13.87 -7.03 -17.73
C SER A 310 12.61 -7.52 -18.46
N ALA A 311 12.43 -8.84 -18.56
CA ALA A 311 11.25 -9.47 -19.13
C ALA A 311 9.99 -9.29 -18.26
N LEU A 312 10.11 -9.41 -16.93
CA LEU A 312 8.99 -9.21 -15.99
C LEU A 312 8.51 -7.76 -15.97
N LEU A 313 9.45 -6.81 -16.00
CA LEU A 313 9.11 -5.37 -16.05
C LEU A 313 8.43 -5.04 -17.38
N ALA A 314 8.94 -5.58 -18.50
CA ALA A 314 8.31 -5.42 -19.80
C ALA A 314 6.89 -6.00 -19.83
N LEU A 315 6.65 -7.17 -19.19
CA LEU A 315 5.32 -7.79 -19.07
C LEU A 315 4.37 -6.95 -18.21
N ASN A 316 4.84 -6.39 -17.10
CA ASN A 316 4.01 -5.51 -16.25
C ASN A 316 3.67 -4.19 -16.94
N MET A 317 4.63 -3.57 -17.65
CA MET A 317 4.39 -2.38 -18.47
C MET A 317 3.42 -2.66 -19.60
N LEU A 318 3.53 -3.83 -20.24
CA LEU A 318 2.63 -4.28 -21.28
C LEU A 318 1.22 -4.54 -20.72
N GLY A 319 1.09 -5.18 -19.56
CA GLY A 319 -0.19 -5.40 -18.87
C GLY A 319 -0.87 -4.09 -18.48
N ALA A 320 -0.12 -3.10 -18.00
CA ALA A 320 -0.64 -1.77 -17.67
C ALA A 320 -1.09 -1.01 -18.93
N ALA A 321 -0.33 -1.11 -20.03
CA ALA A 321 -0.68 -0.53 -21.32
C ALA A 321 -1.95 -1.17 -21.90
N LEU A 322 -2.07 -2.52 -21.85
CA LEU A 322 -3.26 -3.27 -22.26
C LEU A 322 -4.50 -2.89 -21.45
N SER A 323 -4.36 -2.76 -20.13
CA SER A 323 -5.44 -2.32 -19.26
C SER A 323 -5.87 -0.88 -19.54
N ALA A 324 -4.94 0.01 -19.92
CA ALA A 324 -5.26 1.37 -20.33
C ALA A 324 -5.99 1.40 -21.68
N VAL A 325 -5.54 0.59 -22.66
CA VAL A 325 -6.20 0.42 -23.97
C VAL A 325 -7.59 -0.18 -23.81
N ALA A 326 -7.75 -1.24 -23.00
CA ALA A 326 -9.05 -1.85 -22.73
C ALA A 326 -10.04 -0.87 -22.10
N ARG A 327 -9.60 -0.01 -21.17
CA ARG A 327 -10.42 1.07 -20.60
C ARG A 327 -10.79 2.13 -21.61
N ALA A 328 -9.85 2.54 -22.47
CA ALA A 328 -10.11 3.51 -23.55
C ALA A 328 -11.12 2.97 -24.59
N VAL A 329 -11.04 1.67 -24.91
CA VAL A 329 -11.95 0.99 -25.85
C VAL A 329 -13.34 0.79 -25.22
N ALA A 330 -13.43 0.47 -23.94
CA ALA A 330 -14.71 0.32 -23.24
C ALA A 330 -15.48 1.64 -23.10
N GLY A 331 -14.75 2.79 -23.13
CA GLY A 331 -15.35 4.13 -23.09
C GLY A 331 -15.69 4.74 -24.46
N ALA A 332 -15.33 4.08 -25.59
CA ALA A 332 -15.48 4.65 -26.92
C ALA A 332 -16.63 4.00 -27.70
N SER A 333 -17.65 4.80 -28.07
CA SER A 333 -18.80 4.39 -28.90
C SER A 333 -18.53 4.63 -30.39
N GLY A 334 -17.75 3.75 -31.08
CA GLY A 334 -17.56 3.88 -32.54
C GLY A 334 -16.78 2.73 -33.19
N GLY A 335 -17.21 2.33 -34.42
CA GLY A 335 -16.69 1.16 -35.12
C GLY A 335 -15.21 1.21 -35.57
N ILE A 336 -14.61 2.41 -35.71
CA ILE A 336 -13.19 2.60 -36.05
C ILE A 336 -12.28 2.15 -34.90
N TYR A 337 -12.68 2.39 -33.65
CA TYR A 337 -11.90 2.02 -32.48
C TYR A 337 -11.84 0.51 -32.24
N ARG A 338 -12.86 -0.25 -32.65
CA ARG A 338 -12.83 -1.73 -32.59
C ARG A 338 -11.80 -2.34 -33.57
N ARG A 339 -11.58 -1.73 -34.75
CA ARG A 339 -10.57 -2.19 -35.72
C ARG A 339 -9.14 -1.83 -35.24
N LEU A 340 -8.94 -0.67 -34.65
CA LEU A 340 -7.66 -0.27 -34.04
C LEU A 340 -7.34 -1.15 -32.81
N ALA A 341 -8.31 -1.48 -31.98
CA ALA A 341 -8.14 -2.39 -30.86
C ALA A 341 -7.76 -3.80 -31.29
N GLY A 342 -8.36 -4.33 -32.37
CA GLY A 342 -7.98 -5.62 -32.96
C GLY A 342 -6.54 -5.64 -33.48
N GLY A 343 -6.09 -4.56 -34.12
CA GLY A 343 -4.70 -4.41 -34.57
C GLY A 343 -3.69 -4.33 -33.43
N ILE A 344 -4.00 -3.57 -32.38
CA ILE A 344 -3.14 -3.44 -31.19
C ILE A 344 -3.09 -4.77 -30.42
N THR A 345 -4.22 -5.48 -30.29
CA THR A 345 -4.26 -6.81 -29.64
C THR A 345 -3.41 -7.83 -30.42
N ALA A 346 -3.46 -7.82 -31.79
CA ALA A 346 -2.63 -8.68 -32.61
C ALA A 346 -1.13 -8.37 -32.48
N PHE A 347 -0.76 -7.08 -32.44
CA PHE A 347 0.64 -6.64 -32.24
C PHE A 347 1.19 -7.04 -30.88
N VAL A 348 0.36 -6.94 -29.86
CA VAL A 348 0.70 -7.34 -28.47
C VAL A 348 0.85 -8.85 -28.35
N LEU A 349 -0.03 -9.64 -28.99
CA LEU A 349 0.08 -11.11 -29.01
C LEU A 349 1.32 -11.59 -29.75
N LEU A 350 1.70 -10.91 -30.83
CA LEU A 350 2.96 -11.18 -31.54
C LEU A 350 4.19 -10.84 -30.71
N GLY A 351 4.16 -9.72 -30.00
CA GLY A 351 5.19 -9.33 -29.02
C GLY A 351 5.33 -10.31 -27.86
N LEU A 352 4.21 -10.81 -27.34
CA LEU A 352 4.16 -11.86 -26.32
C LEU A 352 4.72 -13.20 -26.85
N GLY A 353 4.38 -13.59 -28.06
CA GLY A 353 4.91 -14.80 -28.71
C GLY A 353 6.43 -14.74 -28.89
N TRP A 354 6.95 -13.59 -29.31
CA TRP A 354 8.40 -13.37 -29.41
C TRP A 354 9.08 -13.41 -28.04
N LEU A 355 8.49 -12.75 -27.02
CA LEU A 355 9.03 -12.73 -25.66
C LEU A 355 9.03 -14.13 -25.03
N LEU A 356 7.96 -14.90 -25.20
CA LEU A 356 7.88 -16.29 -24.74
C LEU A 356 8.94 -17.17 -25.42
N SER A 357 9.22 -16.94 -26.72
CA SER A 357 10.27 -17.65 -27.45
C SER A 357 11.68 -17.32 -26.90
N GLN A 358 11.92 -16.09 -26.44
CA GLN A 358 13.18 -15.72 -25.80
C GLN A 358 13.30 -16.36 -24.41
N ILE A 359 12.21 -16.40 -23.63
CA ILE A 359 12.17 -17.07 -22.31
C ILE A 359 12.43 -18.58 -22.46
N GLU A 360 11.86 -19.24 -23.49
CA GLU A 360 12.15 -20.65 -23.76
C GLU A 360 13.61 -20.90 -24.18
N ARG A 361 14.23 -19.99 -24.93
CA ARG A 361 15.66 -20.09 -25.26
C ARG A 361 16.55 -19.98 -24.04
N ILE A 362 16.24 -19.04 -23.13
CA ILE A 362 16.98 -18.87 -21.86
C ILE A 362 16.80 -20.08 -20.93
N ARG A 363 15.62 -20.76 -20.98
CA ARG A 363 15.36 -21.96 -20.16
C ARG A 363 16.08 -23.21 -20.67
N LYS A 364 16.56 -23.21 -21.93
CA LYS A 364 17.27 -24.33 -22.57
C LYS A 364 18.78 -24.12 -22.65
N SER A 365 19.29 -22.93 -22.31
CA SER A 365 20.71 -22.61 -22.11
C SER A 365 21.08 -22.75 -20.64
#